data_78d51234cfd0b0d21517bce579807ad1
#
_entry.id   78d51234cfd0b0d21517bce579807ad1
#
_cell.length_a   1.000
_cell.length_b   1.000
_cell.length_c   1.000
_cell.angle_alpha   90.00
_cell.angle_beta   90.00
_cell.angle_gamma   90.00
#
_symmetry.space_group_name_H-M   'P 1'
#
loop_
_entity.id
_entity.type
_entity.pdbx_description
1 polymer ?
#
loop_
_entity_poly.entity_id
_entity_poly.type
_entity_poly.pdbx_seq_one_letter_code
_entity_poly.pdbx_strand_id
1 'polypeptide(L)'
;MPRLLIAIPITVLTVGASQACATKNFVRSSVGDVNDKVEAVGHSLEQTQERTRRNEQKIAEVDEKAQAADQSARLASSVATQAANTARASGARVDAIDKASRRLVYDLVLSEEQGNFKFGRPDLPANAKTSIDALFRQLNQDPKNVYIEIEGHTDNVGPDAVNRRLGQARAEAVQRYLYEQYHIPLHKMNVISYAGEKPVATNATKIGRAQNRRVVIRIVA
;
A
#
# COMPACT_ATOMS: atom_id res chain seq x y z
N MET A 1 79.01 31.20 -65.25
CA MET A 1 80.14 30.65 -66.05
C MET A 1 81.17 30.12 -65.05
N PRO A 2 81.78 28.95 -65.17
CA PRO A 2 81.88 27.97 -66.19
C PRO A 2 81.32 26.59 -65.84
N ARG A 3 81.05 25.81 -66.84
CA ARG A 3 80.59 24.43 -66.80
C ARG A 3 81.74 23.49 -66.38
N LEU A 4 81.50 22.64 -65.39
CA LEU A 4 82.38 21.54 -65.03
C LEU A 4 81.75 20.22 -65.46
N LEU A 5 82.31 19.61 -66.49
CA LEU A 5 81.99 18.29 -66.99
C LEU A 5 82.66 17.26 -66.07
N ILE A 6 81.85 16.48 -65.32
CA ILE A 6 82.33 15.33 -64.56
C ILE A 6 81.98 14.08 -65.34
N ALA A 7 83.00 13.40 -65.81
CA ALA A 7 82.94 12.13 -66.50
C ALA A 7 82.60 11.04 -65.45
N ILE A 8 81.50 10.31 -65.67
CA ILE A 8 81.13 9.14 -64.90
C ILE A 8 81.76 7.90 -65.58
N PRO A 9 82.56 7.13 -64.87
CA PRO A 9 83.00 5.86 -65.37
C PRO A 9 81.86 4.86 -65.32
N ILE A 10 81.50 4.28 -66.46
CA ILE A 10 80.54 3.15 -66.58
C ILE A 10 81.25 1.90 -66.05
N THR A 11 81.00 1.54 -64.82
CA THR A 11 81.32 0.21 -64.29
C THR A 11 80.23 -0.76 -64.75
N VAL A 12 80.55 -1.60 -65.68
CA VAL A 12 79.71 -2.74 -66.10
C VAL A 12 79.64 -3.71 -64.99
N LEU A 13 78.51 -3.66 -64.22
CA LEU A 13 78.19 -4.61 -63.23
C LEU A 13 77.63 -5.85 -63.92
N THR A 14 78.45 -6.88 -64.11
CA THR A 14 78.00 -8.20 -64.55
C THR A 14 77.13 -8.80 -63.42
N VAL A 15 75.79 -8.68 -63.56
CA VAL A 15 74.83 -9.41 -62.77
C VAL A 15 74.98 -10.89 -63.12
N GLY A 16 75.72 -11.61 -62.29
CA GLY A 16 75.75 -13.06 -62.33
C GLY A 16 74.36 -13.55 -61.99
N ALA A 17 73.61 -13.99 -62.97
CA ALA A 17 72.39 -14.73 -62.79
C ALA A 17 72.69 -16.02 -62.03
N SER A 18 72.74 -15.93 -60.68
CA SER A 18 72.63 -17.11 -59.85
C SER A 18 71.22 -17.67 -60.00
N GLN A 19 71.02 -18.54 -60.94
CA GLN A 19 69.89 -19.41 -61.03
C GLN A 19 69.98 -20.28 -59.78
N ALA A 20 69.29 -19.83 -58.71
CA ALA A 20 69.05 -20.65 -57.57
C ALA A 20 68.07 -21.77 -58.02
N CYS A 21 68.62 -22.85 -58.52
CA CYS A 21 67.87 -24.08 -58.72
C CYS A 21 67.40 -24.53 -57.34
N ALA A 22 66.14 -24.19 -56.99
CA ALA A 22 65.52 -24.77 -55.82
C ALA A 22 65.67 -26.30 -55.94
N THR A 23 66.45 -26.90 -55.07
CA THR A 23 66.64 -28.35 -55.06
C THR A 23 65.25 -29.03 -54.87
N LYS A 24 65.03 -30.11 -55.61
CA LYS A 24 63.80 -30.88 -55.60
C LYS A 24 63.31 -31.21 -54.16
N ASN A 25 64.24 -31.36 -53.22
CA ASN A 25 63.99 -31.61 -51.81
C ASN A 25 63.49 -30.35 -51.12
N PHE A 26 63.97 -29.15 -51.38
CA PHE A 26 63.51 -27.89 -50.82
C PHE A 26 62.07 -27.59 -51.26
N VAL A 27 61.80 -27.75 -52.56
CA VAL A 27 60.41 -27.56 -53.06
C VAL A 27 59.46 -28.57 -52.44
N ARG A 28 59.86 -29.86 -52.33
CA ARG A 28 59.01 -30.89 -51.70
C ARG A 28 58.73 -30.61 -50.22
N SER A 29 59.75 -30.20 -49.42
CA SER A 29 59.62 -29.81 -48.05
C SER A 29 58.69 -28.58 -47.87
N SER A 30 58.94 -27.52 -48.66
CA SER A 30 58.15 -26.30 -48.61
C SER A 30 56.69 -26.51 -49.04
N VAL A 31 56.44 -27.37 -50.01
CA VAL A 31 55.05 -27.76 -50.38
C VAL A 31 54.43 -28.61 -49.32
N GLY A 32 55.17 -29.51 -48.65
CA GLY A 32 54.68 -30.25 -47.47
C GLY A 32 54.23 -29.34 -46.34
N ASP A 33 55.11 -28.39 -45.96
CA ASP A 33 54.80 -27.42 -44.87
C ASP A 33 53.57 -26.55 -45.20
N VAL A 34 53.39 -26.19 -46.47
CA VAL A 34 52.22 -25.44 -46.93
C VAL A 34 50.97 -26.32 -46.89
N ASN A 35 51.05 -27.56 -47.28
CA ASN A 35 49.95 -28.51 -47.27
C ASN A 35 49.47 -28.76 -45.80
N ASP A 36 50.42 -29.00 -44.87
CA ASP A 36 50.13 -29.17 -43.47
C ASP A 36 49.40 -27.94 -42.81
N LYS A 37 49.84 -26.75 -43.19
CA LYS A 37 49.18 -25.49 -42.78
C LYS A 37 47.83 -25.35 -43.42
N VAL A 38 47.59 -25.74 -44.62
CA VAL A 38 46.29 -25.72 -45.30
C VAL A 38 45.33 -26.69 -44.60
N GLU A 39 45.78 -27.90 -44.25
CA GLU A 39 44.98 -28.85 -43.49
C GLU A 39 44.62 -28.31 -42.09
N ALA A 40 45.60 -27.74 -41.38
CA ALA A 40 45.36 -27.12 -40.07
C ALA A 40 44.34 -25.97 -40.14
N VAL A 41 44.42 -25.13 -41.16
CA VAL A 41 43.45 -24.06 -41.44
C VAL A 41 42.07 -24.65 -41.77
N GLY A 42 42.01 -25.72 -42.55
CA GLY A 42 40.78 -26.46 -42.89
C GLY A 42 40.08 -26.94 -41.62
N HIS A 43 40.79 -27.64 -40.74
CA HIS A 43 40.23 -28.08 -39.44
C HIS A 43 39.80 -26.93 -38.56
N SER A 44 40.55 -25.84 -38.49
CA SER A 44 40.19 -24.65 -37.75
C SER A 44 38.92 -23.97 -38.30
N LEU A 45 38.77 -23.96 -39.59
CA LEU A 45 37.58 -23.46 -40.28
C LEU A 45 36.36 -24.29 -39.96
N GLU A 46 36.44 -25.63 -40.04
CA GLU A 46 35.36 -26.53 -39.68
C GLU A 46 34.94 -26.37 -38.24
N GLN A 47 35.91 -26.32 -37.30
CA GLN A 47 35.59 -26.06 -35.88
C GLN A 47 34.92 -24.71 -35.68
N THR A 48 35.36 -23.68 -36.40
CA THR A 48 34.75 -22.35 -36.32
C THR A 48 33.33 -22.36 -36.85
N GLN A 49 33.10 -23.01 -37.98
CA GLN A 49 31.76 -23.14 -38.57
C GLN A 49 30.82 -23.90 -37.61
N GLU A 50 31.29 -24.97 -36.99
CA GLU A 50 30.50 -25.73 -36.01
C GLU A 50 30.16 -24.91 -34.74
N ARG A 51 31.16 -24.15 -34.27
CA ARG A 51 30.94 -23.19 -33.14
C ARG A 51 29.94 -22.10 -33.52
N THR A 52 30.01 -21.56 -34.70
CA THR A 52 29.06 -20.57 -35.20
C THR A 52 27.65 -21.14 -35.24
N ARG A 53 27.50 -22.33 -35.82
CA ARG A 53 26.18 -23.00 -35.87
C ARG A 53 25.59 -23.29 -34.49
N ARG A 54 26.42 -23.72 -33.53
CA ARG A 54 26.00 -23.90 -32.15
C ARG A 54 25.61 -22.59 -31.46
N ASN A 55 26.34 -21.53 -31.78
CA ASN A 55 26.01 -20.20 -31.24
C ASN A 55 24.68 -19.67 -31.81
N GLU A 56 24.46 -19.84 -33.11
CA GLU A 56 23.18 -19.47 -33.75
C GLU A 56 21.99 -20.20 -33.12
N GLN A 57 22.14 -21.52 -32.84
CA GLN A 57 21.10 -22.27 -32.12
C GLN A 57 20.85 -21.75 -30.71
N LYS A 58 21.93 -21.44 -29.97
CA LYS A 58 21.79 -20.86 -28.63
C LYS A 58 21.16 -19.47 -28.63
N ILE A 59 21.48 -18.67 -29.63
CA ILE A 59 20.87 -17.32 -29.78
C ILE A 59 19.37 -17.48 -30.03
N ALA A 60 18.96 -18.39 -30.92
CA ALA A 60 17.55 -18.64 -31.17
C ALA A 60 16.78 -19.13 -29.88
N GLU A 61 17.41 -20.03 -29.11
CA GLU A 61 16.84 -20.50 -27.85
C GLU A 61 16.71 -19.38 -26.80
N VAL A 62 17.74 -18.51 -26.72
CA VAL A 62 17.72 -17.35 -25.78
C VAL A 62 16.66 -16.34 -26.22
N ASP A 63 16.50 -16.10 -27.51
CA ASP A 63 15.49 -15.18 -28.03
C ASP A 63 14.07 -15.69 -27.74
N GLU A 64 13.81 -16.96 -27.94
CA GLU A 64 12.52 -17.57 -27.55
C GLU A 64 12.24 -17.45 -26.05
N LYS A 65 13.23 -17.73 -25.21
CA LYS A 65 13.10 -17.57 -23.75
C LYS A 65 12.88 -16.11 -23.35
N ALA A 66 13.57 -15.17 -24.01
CA ALA A 66 13.40 -13.75 -23.75
C ALA A 66 12.00 -13.26 -24.13
N GLN A 67 11.46 -13.72 -25.27
CA GLN A 67 10.10 -13.40 -25.69
C GLN A 67 9.06 -13.97 -24.71
N ALA A 68 9.23 -15.21 -24.26
CA ALA A 68 8.34 -15.83 -23.28
C ALA A 68 8.39 -15.11 -21.92
N ALA A 69 9.57 -14.68 -21.50
CA ALA A 69 9.76 -13.89 -20.27
C ALA A 69 9.09 -12.51 -20.38
N ASP A 70 9.23 -11.81 -21.52
CA ASP A 70 8.57 -10.53 -21.77
C ASP A 70 7.04 -10.65 -21.73
N GLN A 71 6.48 -11.68 -22.37
CA GLN A 71 5.05 -11.96 -22.32
C GLN A 71 4.58 -12.21 -20.87
N SER A 72 5.32 -13.02 -20.12
CA SER A 72 5.01 -13.31 -18.71
C SER A 72 5.07 -12.05 -17.84
N ALA A 73 6.06 -11.18 -18.05
CA ALA A 73 6.19 -9.92 -17.34
C ALA A 73 5.02 -8.96 -17.65
N ARG A 74 4.59 -8.87 -18.92
CA ARG A 74 3.43 -8.06 -19.32
C ARG A 74 2.12 -8.57 -18.70
N LEU A 75 1.91 -9.88 -18.68
CA LEU A 75 0.75 -10.49 -18.04
C LEU A 75 0.76 -10.23 -16.53
N ALA A 76 1.89 -10.43 -15.87
CA ALA A 76 2.03 -10.15 -14.43
C ALA A 76 1.76 -8.68 -14.11
N SER A 77 2.27 -7.74 -14.92
CA SER A 77 2.02 -6.30 -14.79
C SER A 77 0.53 -5.96 -14.95
N SER A 78 -0.13 -6.57 -15.93
CA SER A 78 -1.57 -6.39 -16.16
C SER A 78 -2.40 -6.89 -14.97
N VAL A 79 -2.11 -8.10 -14.49
CA VAL A 79 -2.79 -8.68 -13.32
C VAL A 79 -2.57 -7.84 -12.06
N ALA A 80 -1.33 -7.37 -11.83
CA ALA A 80 -1.01 -6.50 -10.69
C ALA A 80 -1.79 -5.18 -10.75
N THR A 81 -1.89 -4.56 -11.93
CA THR A 81 -2.67 -3.34 -12.14
C THR A 81 -4.16 -3.56 -11.87
N GLN A 82 -4.71 -4.67 -12.37
CA GLN A 82 -6.10 -5.02 -12.15
C GLN A 82 -6.39 -5.31 -10.67
N ALA A 83 -5.51 -6.03 -9.98
CA ALA A 83 -5.61 -6.28 -8.53
C ALA A 83 -5.57 -4.98 -7.73
N ALA A 84 -4.66 -4.05 -8.06
CA ALA A 84 -4.58 -2.76 -7.42
C ALA A 84 -5.85 -1.91 -7.62
N ASN A 85 -6.42 -1.92 -8.82
CA ASN A 85 -7.68 -1.22 -9.10
C ASN A 85 -8.87 -1.83 -8.36
N THR A 86 -8.95 -3.16 -8.29
CA THR A 86 -9.98 -3.88 -7.53
C THR A 86 -9.85 -3.58 -6.03
N ALA A 87 -8.63 -3.57 -5.47
CA ALA A 87 -8.39 -3.23 -4.08
C ALA A 87 -8.82 -1.80 -3.75
N ARG A 88 -8.49 -0.82 -4.61
CA ARG A 88 -8.94 0.58 -4.45
C ARG A 88 -10.47 0.71 -4.51
N ALA A 89 -11.10 0.05 -5.46
CA ALA A 89 -12.56 0.06 -5.59
C ALA A 89 -13.24 -0.57 -4.37
N SER A 90 -12.69 -1.68 -3.85
CA SER A 90 -13.19 -2.33 -2.64
C SER A 90 -13.00 -1.44 -1.41
N GLY A 91 -11.85 -0.77 -1.25
CA GLY A 91 -11.62 0.21 -0.20
C GLY A 91 -12.64 1.35 -0.23
N ALA A 92 -12.87 1.95 -1.39
CA ALA A 92 -13.88 3.00 -1.56
C ALA A 92 -15.31 2.54 -1.22
N ARG A 93 -15.65 1.28 -1.54
CA ARG A 93 -16.96 0.69 -1.17
C ARG A 93 -17.07 0.47 0.33
N VAL A 94 -16.02 0.02 1.00
CA VAL A 94 -15.97 -0.13 2.46
C VAL A 94 -16.14 1.22 3.13
N ASP A 95 -15.42 2.27 2.69
CA ASP A 95 -15.56 3.63 3.20
C ASP A 95 -16.98 4.20 2.99
N ALA A 96 -17.60 3.91 1.85
CA ALA A 96 -18.97 4.33 1.57
C ALA A 96 -19.99 3.60 2.48
N ILE A 97 -19.79 2.31 2.73
CA ILE A 97 -20.60 1.51 3.65
C ILE A 97 -20.43 2.03 5.09
N ASP A 98 -19.20 2.29 5.53
CA ASP A 98 -18.94 2.81 6.87
C ASP A 98 -19.59 4.18 7.08
N LYS A 99 -19.50 5.08 6.10
CA LYS A 99 -20.22 6.37 6.12
C LYS A 99 -21.73 6.22 6.09
N ALA A 100 -22.26 5.27 5.34
CA ALA A 100 -23.69 5.02 5.25
C ALA A 100 -24.24 4.35 6.52
N SER A 101 -23.46 3.45 7.13
CA SER A 101 -23.85 2.73 8.35
C SER A 101 -23.77 3.57 9.63
N ARG A 102 -23.04 4.69 9.60
CA ARG A 102 -22.95 5.63 10.74
C ARG A 102 -23.84 6.86 10.55
N ARG A 103 -25.01 6.68 10.04
CA ARG A 103 -25.94 7.79 9.92
C ARG A 103 -26.50 8.15 11.30
N LEU A 104 -26.01 9.24 11.89
CA LEU A 104 -26.62 9.82 13.08
C LEU A 104 -28.07 10.22 12.76
N VAL A 105 -29.01 9.59 13.43
CA VAL A 105 -30.43 9.85 13.24
C VAL A 105 -30.91 10.85 14.26
N TYR A 106 -30.50 10.69 15.53
CA TYR A 106 -30.86 11.56 16.65
C TYR A 106 -29.73 11.67 17.67
N ASP A 107 -29.65 12.83 18.30
CA ASP A 107 -28.77 13.11 19.42
C ASP A 107 -29.58 13.74 20.54
N LEU A 108 -29.60 13.11 21.73
CA LEU A 108 -30.26 13.62 22.91
C LEU A 108 -29.24 13.86 24.02
N VAL A 109 -29.12 15.09 24.45
CA VAL A 109 -28.27 15.50 25.57
C VAL A 109 -29.10 15.65 26.84
N LEU A 110 -28.76 14.91 27.89
CA LEU A 110 -29.34 14.97 29.21
C LEU A 110 -28.33 15.61 30.17
N SER A 111 -28.40 16.93 30.37
CA SER A 111 -27.46 17.66 31.24
C SER A 111 -28.02 17.94 32.62
N GLU A 112 -27.15 18.13 33.61
CA GLU A 112 -27.52 18.56 34.95
C GLU A 112 -28.10 19.97 34.93
N GLU A 113 -27.65 20.86 34.05
CA GLU A 113 -28.22 22.19 33.85
C GLU A 113 -29.71 22.13 33.53
N GLN A 114 -30.14 21.13 32.76
CA GLN A 114 -31.55 20.89 32.42
C GLN A 114 -32.33 20.11 33.49
N GLY A 115 -31.70 19.83 34.65
CA GLY A 115 -32.31 19.08 35.72
C GLY A 115 -32.42 17.57 35.48
N ASN A 116 -31.68 17.04 34.48
CA ASN A 116 -31.74 15.62 34.12
C ASN A 116 -30.94 14.69 35.04
N PHE A 117 -29.95 15.23 35.80
CA PHE A 117 -29.20 14.47 36.80
C PHE A 117 -29.00 15.32 38.08
N LYS A 118 -28.85 14.66 39.23
CA LYS A 118 -28.44 15.32 40.47
C LYS A 118 -26.92 15.21 40.63
N PHE A 119 -26.32 16.25 41.22
CA PHE A 119 -24.88 16.27 41.45
C PHE A 119 -24.42 15.01 42.22
N GLY A 120 -23.37 14.36 41.68
CA GLY A 120 -22.78 13.16 42.28
C GLY A 120 -23.65 11.90 42.31
N ARG A 121 -24.84 11.90 41.72
CA ARG A 121 -25.74 10.74 41.68
C ARG A 121 -25.83 10.13 40.26
N PRO A 122 -25.95 8.79 40.18
CA PRO A 122 -26.15 8.09 38.92
C PRO A 122 -27.64 7.89 38.56
N ASP A 123 -28.55 8.15 39.52
CA ASP A 123 -29.97 7.86 39.33
C ASP A 123 -30.57 8.67 38.19
N LEU A 124 -31.39 8.03 37.35
CA LEU A 124 -32.08 8.65 36.23
C LEU A 124 -33.37 9.34 36.73
N PRO A 125 -33.43 10.69 36.79
CA PRO A 125 -34.58 11.42 37.29
C PRO A 125 -35.77 11.37 36.33
N ALA A 126 -36.95 11.74 36.83
CA ALA A 126 -38.19 11.78 36.04
C ALA A 126 -38.06 12.67 34.80
N ASN A 127 -37.40 13.85 34.89
CA ASN A 127 -37.19 14.74 33.76
C ASN A 127 -36.38 14.07 32.65
N ALA A 128 -35.31 13.35 32.98
CA ALA A 128 -34.52 12.61 32.02
C ALA A 128 -35.32 11.49 31.33
N LYS A 129 -36.15 10.77 32.10
CA LYS A 129 -37.08 9.75 31.56
C LYS A 129 -38.06 10.37 30.58
N THR A 130 -38.67 11.50 30.93
CA THR A 130 -39.60 12.24 30.03
C THR A 130 -38.90 12.66 28.71
N SER A 131 -37.65 13.13 28.76
CA SER A 131 -36.89 13.50 27.58
C SER A 131 -36.58 12.29 26.69
N ILE A 132 -36.22 11.17 27.30
CA ILE A 132 -36.00 9.90 26.59
C ILE A 132 -37.33 9.42 25.96
N ASP A 133 -38.42 9.44 26.71
CA ASP A 133 -39.74 9.04 26.20
C ASP A 133 -40.21 9.90 25.03
N ALA A 134 -39.91 11.21 25.06
CA ALA A 134 -40.22 12.11 23.95
C ALA A 134 -39.42 11.73 22.69
N LEU A 135 -38.12 11.44 22.83
CA LEU A 135 -37.25 10.98 21.73
C LEU A 135 -37.79 9.68 21.13
N PHE A 136 -38.10 8.67 21.97
CA PHE A 136 -38.55 7.37 21.49
C PHE A 136 -39.96 7.40 20.87
N ARG A 137 -40.83 8.33 21.30
CA ARG A 137 -42.09 8.59 20.59
C ARG A 137 -41.91 9.18 19.21
N GLN A 138 -40.91 10.03 18.99
CA GLN A 138 -40.58 10.57 17.66
C GLN A 138 -39.96 9.51 16.73
N LEU A 139 -39.19 8.60 17.30
CA LEU A 139 -38.57 7.49 16.55
C LEU A 139 -39.57 6.52 15.93
N ASN A 140 -40.81 6.49 16.37
CA ASN A 140 -42.02 5.70 16.01
C ASN A 140 -41.92 4.72 14.81
N GLN A 141 -40.74 4.37 14.36
CA GLN A 141 -40.42 3.49 13.25
C GLN A 141 -39.32 2.53 13.66
N ASP A 142 -39.77 1.39 14.13
CA ASP A 142 -38.98 0.16 14.37
C ASP A 142 -37.58 0.36 15.01
N PRO A 143 -37.49 0.48 16.36
CA PRO A 143 -36.22 0.60 17.07
C PRO A 143 -35.29 -0.62 16.88
N LYS A 144 -35.75 -1.63 16.16
CA LYS A 144 -34.99 -2.90 15.96
C LYS A 144 -33.80 -2.75 15.05
N ASN A 145 -33.75 -1.71 14.20
CA ASN A 145 -32.66 -1.52 13.26
C ASN A 145 -31.68 -0.40 13.62
N VAL A 146 -31.79 0.20 14.80
CA VAL A 146 -30.90 1.24 15.27
C VAL A 146 -29.87 0.71 16.26
N TYR A 147 -28.70 1.34 16.30
CA TYR A 147 -27.72 1.19 17.36
C TYR A 147 -27.73 2.45 18.23
N ILE A 148 -27.56 2.27 19.53
CA ILE A 148 -27.59 3.38 20.50
C ILE A 148 -26.24 3.47 21.18
N GLU A 149 -25.60 4.61 21.08
CA GLU A 149 -24.41 4.95 21.84
C GLU A 149 -24.82 5.84 23.02
N ILE A 150 -24.41 5.46 24.21
CA ILE A 150 -24.73 6.17 25.46
C ILE A 150 -23.42 6.60 26.08
N GLU A 151 -23.13 7.90 26.03
CA GLU A 151 -21.89 8.48 26.52
C GLU A 151 -22.10 9.19 27.85
N GLY A 152 -21.36 8.80 28.89
CA GLY A 152 -21.36 9.47 30.19
C GLY A 152 -20.21 10.47 30.31
N HIS A 153 -20.54 11.70 30.70
CA HIS A 153 -19.57 12.80 30.88
C HIS A 153 -19.69 13.41 32.27
N THR A 154 -18.57 13.90 32.79
CA THR A 154 -18.48 14.68 34.04
C THR A 154 -17.78 16.02 33.76
N ASP A 155 -17.79 16.87 34.78
CA ASP A 155 -16.85 17.99 34.80
C ASP A 155 -15.42 17.53 35.20
N ASN A 156 -14.52 18.48 35.39
CA ASN A 156 -13.13 18.22 35.77
C ASN A 156 -12.91 18.21 37.30
N VAL A 157 -13.97 18.22 38.12
CA VAL A 157 -13.85 18.26 39.57
C VAL A 157 -13.77 16.85 40.14
N GLY A 158 -12.74 16.60 40.95
CA GLY A 158 -12.49 15.32 41.62
C GLY A 158 -11.58 14.38 40.87
N PRO A 159 -11.25 13.20 41.45
CA PRO A 159 -10.36 12.22 40.85
C PRO A 159 -10.96 11.62 39.58
N ASP A 160 -10.11 11.44 38.52
CA ASP A 160 -10.55 10.89 37.22
C ASP A 160 -11.24 9.52 37.37
N ALA A 161 -10.68 8.63 38.20
CA ALA A 161 -11.28 7.30 38.45
C ALA A 161 -12.70 7.37 39.05
N VAL A 162 -13.00 8.39 39.83
CA VAL A 162 -14.34 8.63 40.39
C VAL A 162 -15.26 9.16 39.28
N ASN A 163 -14.80 10.12 38.54
CA ASN A 163 -15.54 10.70 37.41
C ASN A 163 -15.84 9.66 36.34
N ARG A 164 -14.90 8.78 36.01
CA ARG A 164 -15.10 7.68 35.06
C ARG A 164 -16.18 6.72 35.53
N ARG A 165 -16.15 6.32 36.80
CA ARG A 165 -17.20 5.46 37.39
C ARG A 165 -18.56 6.14 37.42
N LEU A 166 -18.62 7.42 37.76
CA LEU A 166 -19.89 8.17 37.81
C LEU A 166 -20.49 8.33 36.41
N GLY A 167 -19.67 8.68 35.41
CA GLY A 167 -20.12 8.77 34.02
C GLY A 167 -20.64 7.43 33.52
N GLN A 168 -19.92 6.33 33.82
CA GLN A 168 -20.32 4.97 33.45
C GLN A 168 -21.67 4.61 34.10
N ALA A 169 -21.82 4.80 35.41
CA ALA A 169 -23.03 4.48 36.13
C ALA A 169 -24.28 5.28 35.66
N ARG A 170 -24.10 6.54 35.26
CA ARG A 170 -25.17 7.35 34.66
C ARG A 170 -25.59 6.81 33.29
N ALA A 171 -24.63 6.46 32.45
CA ALA A 171 -24.90 5.89 31.12
C ALA A 171 -25.57 4.50 31.24
N GLU A 172 -25.13 3.67 32.18
CA GLU A 172 -25.77 2.38 32.51
C GLU A 172 -27.21 2.53 33.03
N ALA A 173 -27.51 3.57 33.81
CA ALA A 173 -28.87 3.86 34.23
C ALA A 173 -29.80 4.18 33.06
N VAL A 174 -29.30 4.89 32.05
CA VAL A 174 -30.02 5.13 30.80
C VAL A 174 -30.19 3.82 30.02
N GLN A 175 -29.12 3.02 29.86
CA GLN A 175 -29.18 1.72 29.18
C GLN A 175 -30.23 0.81 29.80
N ARG A 176 -30.24 0.72 31.13
CA ARG A 176 -31.23 -0.07 31.86
C ARG A 176 -32.65 0.41 31.60
N TYR A 177 -32.87 1.73 31.63
CA TYR A 177 -34.17 2.31 31.34
C TYR A 177 -34.66 1.98 29.94
N LEU A 178 -33.78 2.07 28.93
CA LEU A 178 -34.09 1.72 27.55
C LEU A 178 -34.40 0.23 27.38
N TYR A 179 -33.69 -0.63 28.10
CA TYR A 179 -33.95 -2.07 28.09
C TYR A 179 -35.31 -2.40 28.73
N GLU A 180 -35.58 -1.84 29.92
CA GLU A 180 -36.80 -2.15 30.69
C GLU A 180 -38.05 -1.58 30.03
N GLN A 181 -38.01 -0.36 29.51
CA GLN A 181 -39.19 0.34 29.00
C GLN A 181 -39.43 0.11 27.48
N TYR A 182 -38.36 0.01 26.71
CA TYR A 182 -38.46 -0.07 25.23
C TYR A 182 -38.00 -1.42 24.69
N HIS A 183 -37.59 -2.36 25.56
CA HIS A 183 -37.14 -3.70 25.18
C HIS A 183 -36.00 -3.70 24.14
N ILE A 184 -35.15 -2.67 24.16
CA ILE A 184 -34.01 -2.57 23.24
C ILE A 184 -32.97 -3.59 23.66
N PRO A 185 -32.54 -4.49 22.79
CA PRO A 185 -31.57 -5.53 23.11
C PRO A 185 -30.22 -4.92 23.52
N LEU A 186 -29.60 -5.46 24.59
CA LEU A 186 -28.32 -4.96 25.11
C LEU A 186 -27.19 -4.93 24.06
N HIS A 187 -27.19 -5.88 23.12
CA HIS A 187 -26.20 -5.92 22.04
C HIS A 187 -26.35 -4.79 21.01
N LYS A 188 -27.45 -4.03 21.04
CA LYS A 188 -27.69 -2.84 20.24
C LYS A 188 -27.39 -1.53 20.97
N MET A 189 -26.92 -1.62 22.21
CA MET A 189 -26.58 -0.46 23.05
C MET A 189 -25.10 -0.53 23.46
N ASN A 190 -24.35 0.51 23.16
CA ASN A 190 -22.99 0.69 23.65
C ASN A 190 -22.95 1.75 24.72
N VAL A 191 -22.25 1.48 25.83
CA VAL A 191 -22.11 2.40 26.97
C VAL A 191 -20.65 2.72 27.15
N ILE A 192 -20.32 4.01 27.21
CA ILE A 192 -18.94 4.47 27.42
C ILE A 192 -18.93 5.70 28.34
N SER A 193 -17.94 5.77 29.22
CA SER A 193 -17.66 6.97 30.02
C SER A 193 -16.41 7.68 29.50
N TYR A 194 -16.58 8.92 29.13
CA TYR A 194 -15.47 9.83 28.82
C TYR A 194 -15.03 10.67 30.02
N ALA A 195 -15.70 10.52 31.18
CA ALA A 195 -15.39 11.34 32.35
C ALA A 195 -15.29 12.85 31.97
N GLY A 196 -14.25 13.54 32.39
CA GLY A 196 -13.98 14.95 32.05
C GLY A 196 -13.23 15.18 30.73
N GLU A 197 -12.94 14.15 29.93
CA GLU A 197 -12.07 14.24 28.75
C GLU A 197 -12.69 14.99 27.55
N LYS A 198 -14.02 15.02 27.45
CA LYS A 198 -14.75 15.68 26.35
C LYS A 198 -15.66 16.80 26.86
N PRO A 199 -15.14 17.94 27.31
CA PRO A 199 -15.96 19.05 27.75
C PRO A 199 -16.65 19.74 26.56
N VAL A 200 -17.92 20.16 26.75
CA VAL A 200 -18.69 20.97 25.78
C VAL A 200 -18.75 22.44 26.17
N ALA A 201 -18.41 22.74 27.42
CA ALA A 201 -18.33 24.11 27.94
C ALA A 201 -17.12 24.27 28.85
N THR A 202 -16.78 25.52 29.20
CA THR A 202 -15.67 25.79 30.08
C THR A 202 -15.90 25.26 31.48
N ASN A 203 -14.93 24.55 32.04
CA ASN A 203 -14.99 24.08 33.43
C ASN A 203 -14.74 25.20 34.48
N ALA A 204 -14.36 26.39 34.04
CA ALA A 204 -14.10 27.51 34.92
C ALA A 204 -15.38 28.01 35.62
N THR A 205 -16.53 27.93 34.94
CA THR A 205 -17.82 28.42 35.48
C THR A 205 -18.67 27.30 36.06
N LYS A 206 -19.53 27.60 37.02
CA LYS A 206 -20.50 26.65 37.60
C LYS A 206 -21.47 26.15 36.51
N ILE A 207 -21.93 27.03 35.63
CA ILE A 207 -22.85 26.72 34.53
C ILE A 207 -22.17 25.77 33.55
N GLY A 208 -20.94 26.08 33.08
CA GLY A 208 -20.22 25.24 32.13
C GLY A 208 -19.93 23.85 32.72
N ARG A 209 -19.60 23.76 34.00
CA ARG A 209 -19.48 22.44 34.65
C ARG A 209 -20.81 21.67 34.67
N ALA A 210 -21.96 22.34 34.90
CA ALA A 210 -23.28 21.70 34.86
C ALA A 210 -23.63 21.20 33.44
N GLN A 211 -23.21 21.90 32.39
CA GLN A 211 -23.33 21.46 31.01
C GLN A 211 -22.43 20.27 30.69
N ASN A 212 -21.21 20.22 31.25
CA ASN A 212 -20.28 19.11 31.07
C ASN A 212 -20.78 17.83 31.78
N ARG A 213 -21.48 17.94 32.92
CA ARG A 213 -22.10 16.80 33.60
C ARG A 213 -23.38 16.36 32.88
N ARG A 214 -23.21 15.54 31.85
CA ARG A 214 -24.27 15.12 30.93
C ARG A 214 -24.16 13.64 30.53
N VAL A 215 -25.25 13.11 30.05
CA VAL A 215 -25.26 11.88 29.25
C VAL A 215 -25.73 12.21 27.85
N VAL A 216 -25.08 11.70 26.87
CA VAL A 216 -25.43 11.85 25.43
C VAL A 216 -25.93 10.50 24.94
N ILE A 217 -27.13 10.49 24.35
CA ILE A 217 -27.72 9.32 23.71
C ILE A 217 -27.72 9.58 22.23
N ARG A 218 -26.90 8.82 21.47
CA ARG A 218 -26.84 8.89 20.00
C ARG A 218 -27.51 7.68 19.40
N ILE A 219 -28.42 7.93 18.49
CA ILE A 219 -29.09 6.88 17.73
C ILE A 219 -28.52 6.88 16.32
N VAL A 220 -27.97 5.74 15.95
CA VAL A 220 -27.29 5.50 14.67
C VAL A 220 -28.05 4.43 13.91
N ALA A 221 -28.37 4.68 12.64
CA ALA A 221 -29.03 3.74 11.74
C ALA A 221 -28.12 3.35 10.59
#